data_8cf513a9005d9b4d264c05a5329d9a05
#
_entry.id   8cf513a9005d9b4d264c05a5329d9a05
#
_cell.length_a   1.000
_cell.length_b   1.000
_cell.length_c   1.000
_cell.angle_alpha   90.00
_cell.angle_beta   90.00
_cell.angle_gamma   90.00
#
_symmetry.space_group_name_H-M   'P 1'
#
loop_
_entity.id
_entity.type
_entity.pdbx_description
1 polymer ?
#
loop_
_entity_poly.entity_id
_entity_poly.type
_entity_poly.pdbx_seq_one_letter_code
_entity_poly.pdbx_strand_id
1 'polypeptide(L)'
;MVGDDTWAGLADQFVDEAYASVKGRVRTYVLHQQLLEHLPPPPAPVLDVGGGAGHQSFPLAQAGYDVTVLDPSQAMLDKAQQRLQRLPAEAQGRVTLLQADGENADDAVDGRRFAAVLCHGVLGYLEQPEPLVNQLCQCAAGGGVVSIMTGNAKAMAVRPALERRWDDALASFDARAEIGVLGVPGRADTVE
;
A
#
# COMPACT_ATOMS: atom_id res chain seq x y z
N MET A 1 1.37 -7.40 18.85
CA MET A 1 1.32 -6.21 19.71
C MET A 1 1.83 -5.04 18.89
N VAL A 2 0.96 -4.23 18.33
CA VAL A 2 1.36 -2.97 17.70
C VAL A 2 1.65 -2.00 18.84
N GLY A 3 2.92 -1.96 19.25
CA GLY A 3 3.41 -0.90 20.10
C GLY A 3 3.67 0.31 19.23
N ASP A 4 3.26 1.48 19.70
CA ASP A 4 3.42 2.82 19.12
C ASP A 4 3.14 2.88 17.62
N ASP A 5 2.11 3.62 17.23
CA ASP A 5 1.81 3.93 15.82
C ASP A 5 3.03 4.67 15.21
N THR A 6 3.98 3.89 14.68
CA THR A 6 5.20 4.40 14.03
C THR A 6 4.86 5.43 12.95
N TRP A 7 3.68 5.31 12.34
CA TRP A 7 3.21 6.20 11.30
C TRP A 7 2.59 7.49 11.81
N ALA A 8 2.16 7.55 13.09
CA ALA A 8 1.60 8.77 13.67
C ALA A 8 2.55 9.97 13.60
N GLY A 9 3.85 9.74 13.86
CA GLY A 9 4.89 10.77 13.76
C GLY A 9 5.44 11.00 12.35
N LEU A 10 5.20 10.09 11.41
CA LEU A 10 5.78 10.08 10.08
C LEU A 10 4.76 10.36 8.97
N ALA A 11 3.46 10.47 9.29
CA ALA A 11 2.39 10.55 8.30
C ALA A 11 2.57 11.71 7.29
N ASP A 12 2.95 12.91 7.77
CA ASP A 12 3.20 14.07 6.90
C ASP A 12 4.38 13.83 5.96
N GLN A 13 5.52 13.44 6.55
CA GLN A 13 6.75 13.18 5.79
C GLN A 13 6.56 12.02 4.80
N PHE A 14 5.84 10.98 5.19
CA PHE A 14 5.55 9.84 4.31
C PHE A 14 4.72 10.25 3.10
N VAL A 15 3.67 11.05 3.30
CA VAL A 15 2.84 11.55 2.20
C VAL A 15 3.67 12.43 1.25
N ASP A 16 4.49 13.34 1.78
CA ASP A 16 5.27 14.27 0.97
C ASP A 16 6.44 13.57 0.25
N GLU A 17 7.20 12.73 0.92
CA GLU A 17 8.39 12.09 0.33
C GLU A 17 8.07 10.85 -0.50
N ALA A 18 7.16 9.98 -0.01
CA ALA A 18 6.88 8.73 -0.69
C ALA A 18 5.91 8.87 -1.87
N TYR A 19 4.95 9.81 -1.80
CA TYR A 19 3.90 9.94 -2.81
C TYR A 19 3.93 11.24 -3.60
N ALA A 20 4.21 12.39 -3.01
CA ALA A 20 4.25 13.66 -3.72
C ALA A 20 5.52 13.84 -4.58
N SER A 21 6.58 13.09 -4.30
CA SER A 21 7.79 13.07 -5.13
C SER A 21 7.51 12.61 -6.56
N VAL A 22 8.35 12.99 -7.52
CA VAL A 22 8.23 12.52 -8.92
C VAL A 22 8.23 11.01 -9.00
N LYS A 23 9.13 10.33 -8.28
CA LYS A 23 9.20 8.86 -8.20
C LYS A 23 7.89 8.27 -7.67
N GLY A 24 7.34 8.84 -6.60
CA GLY A 24 6.09 8.39 -5.99
C GLY A 24 4.90 8.52 -6.95
N ARG A 25 4.80 9.67 -7.63
CA ARG A 25 3.74 9.93 -8.62
C ARG A 25 3.80 8.98 -9.80
N VAL A 26 4.99 8.75 -10.37
CA VAL A 26 5.18 7.81 -11.49
C VAL A 26 4.82 6.39 -11.06
N ARG A 27 5.32 5.95 -9.90
CA ARG A 27 5.01 4.61 -9.35
C ARG A 27 3.50 4.42 -9.18
N THR A 28 2.82 5.36 -8.53
CA THR A 28 1.37 5.28 -8.29
C THR A 28 0.59 5.28 -9.59
N TYR A 29 0.98 6.09 -10.57
CA TYR A 29 0.35 6.13 -11.88
C TYR A 29 0.50 4.80 -12.65
N VAL A 30 1.73 4.27 -12.75
CA VAL A 30 1.99 3.00 -13.46
C VAL A 30 1.22 1.86 -12.80
N LEU A 31 1.27 1.76 -11.46
CA LEU A 31 0.55 0.76 -10.72
C LEU A 31 -0.97 0.86 -10.93
N HIS A 32 -1.51 2.08 -10.96
CA HIS A 32 -2.93 2.31 -11.21
C HIS A 32 -3.34 1.82 -12.61
N GLN A 33 -2.55 2.11 -13.65
CA GLN A 33 -2.83 1.62 -15.00
C GLN A 33 -2.81 0.08 -15.07
N GLN A 34 -1.81 -0.54 -14.46
CA GLN A 34 -1.72 -2.01 -14.38
C GLN A 34 -2.91 -2.62 -13.63
N LEU A 35 -3.34 -2.01 -12.52
CA LEU A 35 -4.52 -2.49 -11.79
C LEU A 35 -5.76 -2.48 -12.68
N LEU A 36 -6.03 -1.39 -13.40
CA LEU A 36 -7.20 -1.27 -14.25
C LEU A 36 -7.27 -2.35 -15.36
N GLU A 37 -6.12 -2.88 -15.80
CA GLU A 37 -6.06 -3.98 -16.77
C GLU A 37 -6.54 -5.32 -16.20
N HIS A 38 -6.50 -5.48 -14.87
CA HIS A 38 -6.82 -6.74 -14.19
C HIS A 38 -8.11 -6.68 -13.37
N LEU A 39 -8.62 -5.48 -13.11
CA LEU A 39 -9.85 -5.31 -12.35
C LEU A 39 -11.09 -5.56 -13.24
N PRO A 40 -12.16 -6.13 -12.69
CA PRO A 40 -13.44 -6.17 -13.40
C PRO A 40 -13.96 -4.74 -13.64
N PRO A 41 -14.87 -4.53 -14.61
CA PRO A 41 -15.48 -3.22 -14.79
C PRO A 41 -16.16 -2.71 -13.52
N PRO A 42 -16.12 -1.38 -13.24
CA PRO A 42 -16.87 -0.80 -12.14
C PRO A 42 -18.40 -0.84 -12.41
N PRO A 43 -19.26 -0.84 -11.36
CA PRO A 43 -18.85 -0.82 -9.95
C PRO A 43 -18.42 -2.21 -9.47
N ALA A 44 -17.34 -2.26 -8.72
CA ALA A 44 -16.87 -3.48 -8.07
C ALA A 44 -16.20 -3.13 -6.73
N PRO A 45 -16.33 -3.99 -5.69
CA PRO A 45 -15.75 -3.72 -4.38
C PRO A 45 -14.25 -3.98 -4.39
N VAL A 46 -13.47 -3.03 -3.85
CA VAL A 46 -12.02 -3.09 -3.69
C VAL A 46 -11.66 -2.85 -2.23
N LEU A 47 -10.77 -3.67 -1.67
CA LEU A 47 -10.18 -3.49 -0.34
C LEU A 47 -8.72 -3.08 -0.50
N ASP A 48 -8.32 -1.98 0.14
CA ASP A 48 -6.93 -1.50 0.16
C ASP A 48 -6.39 -1.61 1.59
N VAL A 49 -5.60 -2.67 1.86
CA VAL A 49 -5.05 -2.99 3.17
C VAL A 49 -3.72 -2.29 3.36
N GLY A 50 -3.63 -1.47 4.42
CA GLY A 50 -2.55 -0.52 4.60
C GLY A 50 -2.62 0.62 3.58
N GLY A 51 -3.85 1.01 3.19
CA GLY A 51 -4.09 2.01 2.14
C GLY A 51 -3.71 3.44 2.53
N GLY A 52 -3.38 3.67 3.80
CA GLY A 52 -2.84 4.92 4.31
C GLY A 52 -3.70 6.13 3.95
N ALA A 53 -3.09 7.14 3.34
CA ALA A 53 -3.77 8.37 2.91
C ALA A 53 -4.55 8.23 1.58
N GLY A 54 -4.83 7.01 1.11
CA GLY A 54 -5.71 6.74 -0.03
C GLY A 54 -5.11 7.08 -1.40
N HIS A 55 -3.78 7.02 -1.56
CA HIS A 55 -3.14 7.41 -2.82
C HIS A 55 -3.49 6.49 -3.98
N GLN A 56 -3.70 5.21 -3.74
CA GLN A 56 -4.15 4.24 -4.74
C GLN A 56 -5.67 4.14 -4.77
N SER A 57 -6.31 4.22 -3.60
CA SER A 57 -7.75 4.04 -3.41
C SER A 57 -8.57 5.12 -4.10
N PHE A 58 -8.20 6.39 -3.97
CA PHE A 58 -9.02 7.49 -4.48
C PHE A 58 -9.10 7.57 -5.99
N PRO A 59 -8.03 7.32 -6.77
CA PRO A 59 -8.14 7.15 -8.21
C PRO A 59 -9.09 6.02 -8.64
N LEU A 60 -9.15 4.92 -7.88
CA LEU A 60 -10.10 3.84 -8.12
C LEU A 60 -11.54 4.28 -7.83
N ALA A 61 -11.78 4.99 -6.72
CA ALA A 61 -13.10 5.54 -6.43
C ALA A 61 -13.58 6.53 -7.50
N GLN A 62 -12.68 7.36 -8.04
CA GLN A 62 -12.97 8.25 -9.17
C GLN A 62 -13.25 7.48 -10.46
N ALA A 63 -12.67 6.29 -10.64
CA ALA A 63 -12.97 5.39 -11.75
C ALA A 63 -14.26 4.59 -11.56
N GLY A 64 -14.97 4.75 -10.42
CA GLY A 64 -16.27 4.14 -10.15
C GLY A 64 -16.27 2.89 -9.30
N TYR A 65 -15.13 2.50 -8.70
CA TYR A 65 -15.04 1.37 -7.78
C TYR A 65 -15.50 1.77 -6.37
N ASP A 66 -16.09 0.82 -5.64
CA ASP A 66 -16.45 0.99 -4.22
C ASP A 66 -15.26 0.53 -3.36
N VAL A 67 -14.55 1.48 -2.75
CA VAL A 67 -13.26 1.21 -2.11
C VAL A 67 -13.36 1.28 -0.60
N THR A 68 -12.91 0.23 0.08
CA THR A 68 -12.65 0.23 1.52
C THR A 68 -11.15 0.39 1.75
N VAL A 69 -10.75 1.47 2.41
CA VAL A 69 -9.38 1.73 2.87
C VAL A 69 -9.28 1.24 4.30
N LEU A 70 -8.44 0.25 4.54
CA LEU A 70 -8.16 -0.29 5.87
C LEU A 70 -6.74 0.06 6.25
N ASP A 71 -6.56 0.73 7.40
CA ASP A 71 -5.24 1.10 7.90
C ASP A 71 -5.24 1.13 9.45
N PRO A 72 -4.20 0.62 10.13
CA PRO A 72 -4.14 0.65 11.58
C PRO A 72 -3.88 2.06 12.14
N SER A 73 -3.25 2.96 11.36
CA SER A 73 -2.88 4.30 11.79
C SER A 73 -4.03 5.29 11.63
N GLN A 74 -4.55 5.78 12.75
CA GLN A 74 -5.57 6.85 12.73
C GLN A 74 -5.02 8.11 12.05
N ALA A 75 -3.74 8.46 12.26
CA ALA A 75 -3.12 9.61 11.63
C ALA A 75 -3.12 9.51 10.10
N MET A 76 -2.90 8.32 9.53
CA MET A 76 -3.00 8.09 8.09
C MET A 76 -4.44 8.20 7.60
N LEU A 77 -5.41 7.67 8.34
CA LEU A 77 -6.83 7.80 7.99
C LEU A 77 -7.33 9.24 8.09
N ASP A 78 -6.83 10.04 9.03
CA ASP A 78 -7.13 11.47 9.10
C ASP A 78 -6.63 12.22 7.86
N LYS A 79 -5.45 11.86 7.34
CA LYS A 79 -4.95 12.37 6.05
C LYS A 79 -5.82 11.89 4.88
N ALA A 80 -6.23 10.63 4.89
CA ALA A 80 -7.18 10.12 3.90
C ALA A 80 -8.49 10.92 3.93
N GLN A 81 -9.07 11.15 5.11
CA GLN A 81 -10.31 11.93 5.27
C GLN A 81 -10.17 13.35 4.72
N GLN A 82 -9.07 14.04 5.03
CA GLN A 82 -8.81 15.41 4.51
C GLN A 82 -8.69 15.45 2.98
N ARG A 83 -8.08 14.42 2.39
CA ARG A 83 -7.96 14.31 0.93
C ARG A 83 -9.28 13.91 0.28
N LEU A 84 -10.02 13.00 0.90
CA LEU A 84 -11.33 12.55 0.44
C LEU A 84 -12.31 13.72 0.29
N GLN A 85 -12.32 14.64 1.24
CA GLN A 85 -13.16 15.85 1.20
C GLN A 85 -12.91 16.76 -0.02
N ARG A 86 -11.78 16.62 -0.69
CA ARG A 86 -11.41 17.39 -1.89
C ARG A 86 -11.83 16.72 -3.20
N LEU A 87 -12.33 15.49 -3.14
CA LEU A 87 -12.80 14.76 -4.31
C LEU A 87 -14.24 15.18 -4.69
N PRO A 88 -14.68 14.88 -5.92
CA PRO A 88 -16.08 14.98 -6.29
C PRO A 88 -16.99 14.16 -5.36
N ALA A 89 -18.19 14.66 -5.07
CA ALA A 89 -19.13 14.02 -4.12
C ALA A 89 -19.45 12.56 -4.47
N GLU A 90 -19.52 12.24 -5.77
CA GLU A 90 -19.73 10.87 -6.23
C GLU A 90 -18.59 9.93 -5.79
N ALA A 91 -17.35 10.35 -5.96
CA ALA A 91 -16.18 9.58 -5.52
C ALA A 91 -16.10 9.48 -3.99
N GLN A 92 -16.49 10.55 -3.27
CA GLN A 92 -16.56 10.52 -1.81
C GLN A 92 -17.52 9.43 -1.31
N GLY A 93 -18.70 9.31 -1.95
CA GLY A 93 -19.71 8.32 -1.58
C GLY A 93 -19.29 6.87 -1.84
N ARG A 94 -18.20 6.65 -2.57
CA ARG A 94 -17.65 5.32 -2.89
C ARG A 94 -16.51 4.88 -1.97
N VAL A 95 -16.09 5.71 -1.02
CA VAL A 95 -14.96 5.39 -0.14
C VAL A 95 -15.43 5.18 1.29
N THR A 96 -15.01 4.07 1.86
CA THR A 96 -15.13 3.77 3.30
C THR A 96 -13.73 3.75 3.92
N LEU A 97 -13.52 4.47 5.01
CA LEU A 97 -12.29 4.43 5.80
C LEU A 97 -12.53 3.56 7.05
N LEU A 98 -11.65 2.61 7.30
CA LEU A 98 -11.77 1.64 8.37
C LEU A 98 -10.46 1.52 9.13
N GLN A 99 -10.48 1.80 10.44
CA GLN A 99 -9.31 1.61 11.29
C GLN A 99 -9.26 0.16 11.76
N ALA A 100 -8.30 -0.60 11.27
CA ALA A 100 -8.04 -1.97 11.71
C ALA A 100 -6.63 -2.40 11.32
N ASP A 101 -6.14 -3.46 12.00
CA ASP A 101 -4.92 -4.15 11.61
C ASP A 101 -5.19 -5.06 10.40
N GLY A 102 -4.29 -5.04 9.41
CA GLY A 102 -4.42 -5.88 8.23
C GLY A 102 -4.39 -7.37 8.51
N GLU A 103 -3.74 -7.81 9.59
CA GLU A 103 -3.75 -9.21 10.03
C GLU A 103 -5.12 -9.68 10.54
N ASN A 104 -6.06 -8.76 10.77
CA ASN A 104 -7.45 -9.03 11.15
C ASN A 104 -8.43 -8.52 10.08
N ALA A 105 -8.00 -8.40 8.82
CA ALA A 105 -8.78 -7.76 7.76
C ALA A 105 -10.12 -8.45 7.51
N ASP A 106 -10.19 -9.78 7.52
CA ASP A 106 -11.42 -10.53 7.28
C ASP A 106 -12.49 -10.23 8.33
N ASP A 107 -12.12 -10.23 9.60
CA ASP A 107 -13.02 -9.85 10.70
C ASP A 107 -13.42 -8.38 10.62
N ALA A 108 -12.48 -7.49 10.32
CA ALA A 108 -12.73 -6.06 10.22
C ALA A 108 -13.72 -5.68 9.11
N VAL A 109 -13.80 -6.49 8.06
CA VAL A 109 -14.76 -6.29 6.96
C VAL A 109 -15.99 -7.20 7.07
N ASP A 110 -16.26 -7.81 8.24
CA ASP A 110 -17.39 -8.69 8.50
C ASP A 110 -17.50 -9.85 7.48
N GLY A 111 -16.38 -10.44 7.10
CA GLY A 111 -16.32 -11.55 6.15
C GLY A 111 -16.73 -11.18 4.71
N ARG A 112 -16.82 -9.89 4.37
CA ARG A 112 -17.10 -9.45 2.99
C ARG A 112 -16.00 -9.90 2.04
N ARG A 113 -16.37 -10.13 0.77
CA ARG A 113 -15.44 -10.51 -0.29
C ARG A 113 -15.34 -9.42 -1.33
N PHE A 114 -14.12 -9.20 -1.82
CA PHE A 114 -13.78 -8.10 -2.72
C PHE A 114 -13.31 -8.63 -4.07
N ALA A 115 -13.67 -7.93 -5.12
CA ALA A 115 -13.22 -8.22 -6.48
C ALA A 115 -11.70 -8.00 -6.62
N ALA A 116 -11.16 -7.08 -5.83
CA ALA A 116 -9.72 -6.91 -5.67
C ALA A 116 -9.34 -6.57 -4.23
N VAL A 117 -8.19 -7.09 -3.79
CA VAL A 117 -7.56 -6.78 -2.52
C VAL A 117 -6.16 -6.28 -2.79
N LEU A 118 -5.87 -5.06 -2.35
CA LEU A 118 -4.60 -4.38 -2.55
C LEU A 118 -3.80 -4.37 -1.25
N CYS A 119 -2.48 -4.48 -1.37
CA CYS A 119 -1.55 -4.29 -0.25
C CYS A 119 -0.23 -3.72 -0.80
N HIS A 120 -0.13 -2.40 -0.82
CA HIS A 120 0.95 -1.72 -1.51
C HIS A 120 1.89 -0.97 -0.55
N GLY A 121 3.14 -1.44 -0.47
CA GLY A 121 4.18 -0.83 0.36
C GLY A 121 4.03 -1.15 1.85
N VAL A 122 3.43 -2.27 2.21
CA VAL A 122 3.20 -2.70 3.60
C VAL A 122 4.12 -3.85 3.99
N LEU A 123 4.19 -4.91 3.15
CA LEU A 123 4.86 -6.16 3.51
C LEU A 123 6.32 -5.99 3.94
N GLY A 124 7.01 -5.02 3.34
CA GLY A 124 8.40 -4.73 3.68
C GLY A 124 8.64 -4.29 5.14
N TYR A 125 7.60 -3.83 5.83
CA TYR A 125 7.68 -3.39 7.23
C TYR A 125 7.30 -4.49 8.23
N LEU A 126 6.87 -5.65 7.74
CA LEU A 126 6.49 -6.78 8.59
C LEU A 126 7.65 -7.77 8.74
N GLU A 127 7.87 -8.22 9.95
CA GLU A 127 8.84 -9.28 10.22
C GLU A 127 8.38 -10.62 9.61
N GLN A 128 7.10 -10.91 9.71
CA GLN A 128 6.43 -12.09 9.17
C GLN A 128 5.23 -11.64 8.30
N PRO A 129 5.33 -11.65 6.98
CA PRO A 129 4.25 -11.18 6.09
C PRO A 129 3.17 -12.21 5.82
N GLU A 130 3.43 -13.51 6.09
CA GLU A 130 2.55 -14.61 5.75
C GLU A 130 1.15 -14.49 6.39
N PRO A 131 0.99 -14.08 7.68
CA PRO A 131 -0.34 -13.87 8.27
C PRO A 131 -1.14 -12.83 7.48
N LEU A 132 -0.52 -11.70 7.12
CA LEU A 132 -1.19 -10.67 6.33
C LEU A 132 -1.55 -11.18 4.93
N VAL A 133 -0.64 -11.87 4.23
CA VAL A 133 -0.91 -12.43 2.90
C VAL A 133 -2.09 -13.39 2.93
N ASN A 134 -2.21 -14.22 3.98
CA ASN A 134 -3.34 -15.11 4.16
C ASN A 134 -4.67 -14.33 4.30
N GLN A 135 -4.67 -13.22 5.05
CA GLN A 135 -5.84 -12.35 5.17
C GLN A 135 -6.23 -11.71 3.83
N LEU A 136 -5.24 -11.23 3.04
CA LEU A 136 -5.52 -10.69 1.71
C LEU A 136 -6.23 -11.73 0.82
N CYS A 137 -5.74 -12.98 0.83
CA CYS A 137 -6.33 -14.07 0.07
C CYS A 137 -7.74 -14.43 0.57
N GLN A 138 -7.98 -14.40 1.88
CA GLN A 138 -9.30 -14.66 2.47
C GLN A 138 -10.30 -13.57 2.08
N CYS A 139 -9.91 -12.31 2.07
CA CYS A 139 -10.77 -11.20 1.67
C CYS A 139 -11.11 -11.18 0.18
N ALA A 140 -10.33 -11.84 -0.67
CA ALA A 140 -10.58 -11.89 -2.11
C ALA A 140 -11.78 -12.80 -2.44
N ALA A 141 -12.63 -12.35 -3.37
CA ALA A 141 -13.68 -13.17 -3.96
C ALA A 141 -13.09 -14.29 -4.82
N GLY A 142 -13.86 -15.35 -5.04
CA GLY A 142 -13.46 -16.39 -5.99
C GLY A 142 -13.19 -15.81 -7.39
N GLY A 143 -11.97 -15.96 -7.90
CA GLY A 143 -11.52 -15.33 -9.14
C GLY A 143 -11.16 -13.85 -9.04
N GLY A 144 -11.15 -13.29 -7.81
CA GLY A 144 -10.71 -11.93 -7.55
C GLY A 144 -9.19 -11.76 -7.65
N VAL A 145 -8.75 -10.51 -7.65
CA VAL A 145 -7.33 -10.14 -7.78
C VAL A 145 -6.76 -9.80 -6.40
N VAL A 146 -5.58 -10.35 -6.07
CA VAL A 146 -4.75 -9.86 -4.97
C VAL A 146 -3.55 -9.15 -5.58
N SER A 147 -3.41 -7.86 -5.30
CA SER A 147 -2.33 -7.02 -5.81
C SER A 147 -1.40 -6.61 -4.68
N ILE A 148 -0.15 -7.03 -4.78
CA ILE A 148 0.90 -6.73 -3.80
C ILE A 148 2.00 -5.90 -4.47
N MET A 149 2.44 -4.83 -3.79
CA MET A 149 3.63 -4.08 -4.18
C MET A 149 4.60 -4.05 -2.99
N THR A 150 5.80 -4.54 -3.21
CA THR A 150 6.88 -4.55 -2.20
C THR A 150 8.22 -4.10 -2.79
N GLY A 151 9.23 -3.92 -1.94
CA GLY A 151 10.60 -3.62 -2.37
C GLY A 151 11.19 -4.80 -3.14
N ASN A 152 11.87 -4.53 -4.27
CA ASN A 152 12.53 -5.55 -5.06
C ASN A 152 13.98 -5.74 -4.59
N ALA A 153 14.29 -6.86 -3.99
CA ALA A 153 15.63 -7.16 -3.49
C ALA A 153 16.69 -7.11 -4.61
N LYS A 154 16.36 -7.54 -5.82
CA LYS A 154 17.27 -7.51 -6.98
C LYS A 154 17.58 -6.09 -7.48
N ALA A 155 16.81 -5.08 -7.04
CA ALA A 155 17.00 -3.69 -7.43
C ALA A 155 17.69 -2.83 -6.34
N MET A 156 18.02 -3.40 -5.19
CA MET A 156 18.60 -2.65 -4.06
C MET A 156 19.94 -1.98 -4.41
N ALA A 157 20.77 -2.63 -5.23
CA ALA A 157 22.05 -2.09 -5.68
C ALA A 157 21.94 -0.91 -6.68
N VAL A 158 20.77 -0.72 -7.31
CA VAL A 158 20.62 0.26 -8.40
C VAL A 158 20.83 1.69 -7.93
N ARG A 159 20.21 2.08 -6.81
CA ARG A 159 20.33 3.45 -6.29
C ARG A 159 21.75 3.80 -5.86
N PRO A 160 22.43 3.02 -4.99
CA PRO A 160 23.82 3.32 -4.64
C PRO A 160 24.76 3.31 -5.85
N ALA A 161 24.53 2.44 -6.86
CA ALA A 161 25.32 2.44 -8.07
C ALA A 161 25.13 3.74 -8.89
N LEU A 162 23.92 4.24 -9.04
CA LEU A 162 23.63 5.52 -9.70
C LEU A 162 24.24 6.71 -8.95
N GLU A 163 24.33 6.62 -7.62
CA GLU A 163 24.98 7.62 -6.76
C GLU A 163 26.52 7.42 -6.68
N ARG A 164 27.08 6.48 -7.45
CA ARG A 164 28.52 6.11 -7.47
C ARG A 164 29.07 5.64 -6.11
N ARG A 165 28.21 5.12 -5.25
CA ARG A 165 28.57 4.48 -3.98
C ARG A 165 28.79 2.99 -4.22
N TRP A 166 29.95 2.64 -4.81
CA TRP A 166 30.20 1.30 -5.35
C TRP A 166 30.25 0.22 -4.26
N ASP A 167 30.84 0.52 -3.11
CA ASP A 167 30.93 -0.43 -1.98
C ASP A 167 29.54 -0.73 -1.41
N ASP A 168 28.69 0.30 -1.29
CA ASP A 168 27.28 0.12 -0.86
C ASP A 168 26.49 -0.67 -1.90
N ALA A 169 26.72 -0.42 -3.19
CA ALA A 169 26.06 -1.18 -4.25
C ALA A 169 26.44 -2.67 -4.21
N LEU A 170 27.71 -2.98 -4.00
CA LEU A 170 28.18 -4.36 -3.86
C LEU A 170 27.58 -5.02 -2.60
N ALA A 171 27.58 -4.34 -1.46
CA ALA A 171 26.99 -4.84 -0.23
C ALA A 171 25.46 -5.11 -0.35
N SER A 172 24.78 -4.36 -1.23
CA SER A 172 23.33 -4.50 -1.44
C SER A 172 22.93 -5.80 -2.14
N PHE A 173 23.85 -6.54 -2.79
CA PHE A 173 23.52 -7.84 -3.40
C PHE A 173 23.18 -8.91 -2.36
N ASP A 174 23.78 -8.84 -1.18
CA ASP A 174 23.57 -9.78 -0.09
C ASP A 174 22.60 -9.25 0.97
N ALA A 175 22.19 -7.98 0.86
CA ALA A 175 21.30 -7.34 1.81
C ALA A 175 19.84 -7.76 1.57
N ARG A 176 19.12 -8.02 2.65
CA ARG A 176 17.67 -8.33 2.63
C ARG A 176 16.81 -7.22 3.21
N ALA A 177 17.44 -6.20 3.75
CA ALA A 177 16.78 -5.04 4.33
C ALA A 177 17.57 -3.77 4.03
N GLU A 178 16.87 -2.67 3.85
CA GLU A 178 17.45 -1.34 3.75
C GLU A 178 16.73 -0.37 4.70
N ILE A 179 17.41 0.70 5.08
CA ILE A 179 16.75 1.81 5.77
C ILE A 179 16.21 2.73 4.69
N GLY A 180 14.90 2.84 4.62
CA GLY A 180 14.21 3.74 3.70
C GLY A 180 14.50 5.22 3.98
N VAL A 181 14.05 6.11 3.11
CA VAL A 181 14.24 7.57 3.25
C VAL A 181 13.67 8.15 4.55
N LEU A 182 12.71 7.48 5.16
CA LEU A 182 12.09 7.86 6.42
C LEU A 182 12.81 7.30 7.67
N GLY A 183 13.96 6.66 7.49
CA GLY A 183 14.68 6.01 8.59
C GLY A 183 14.03 4.72 9.12
N VAL A 184 12.94 4.27 8.49
CA VAL A 184 12.27 3.03 8.85
C VAL A 184 12.94 1.87 8.11
N PRO A 185 13.38 0.82 8.82
CA PRO A 185 13.91 -0.37 8.16
C PRO A 185 12.81 -1.06 7.37
N GLY A 186 13.13 -1.45 6.16
CA GLY A 186 12.22 -2.16 5.27
C GLY A 186 12.91 -3.37 4.65
N ARG A 187 12.18 -4.48 4.54
CA ARG A 187 12.61 -5.67 3.81
C ARG A 187 12.32 -5.51 2.32
N ALA A 188 13.20 -6.06 1.51
CA ALA A 188 12.95 -6.24 0.09
C ALA A 188 12.76 -7.75 -0.20
N ASP A 189 11.82 -8.05 -1.07
CA ASP A 189 11.42 -9.42 -1.38
C ASP A 189 11.89 -9.82 -2.79
N THR A 190 11.99 -11.13 -3.03
CA THR A 190 12.19 -11.72 -4.37
C THR A 190 10.88 -12.30 -4.88
N VAL A 191 10.80 -12.55 -6.18
CA VAL A 191 9.62 -13.15 -6.84
C VAL A 191 9.71 -14.70 -6.82
N GLU A 192 10.76 -15.22 -6.18
CA GLU A 192 11.04 -16.68 -6.09
C GLU A 192 10.53 -17.23 -4.78
#